data_8b351a66f4c46b75fd706a0ad1645ea2
#
_entry.id   8b351a66f4c46b75fd706a0ad1645ea2
#
_cell.length_a   1.000
_cell.length_b   1.000
_cell.length_c   1.000
_cell.angle_alpha   90.00
_cell.angle_beta   90.00
_cell.angle_gamma   90.00
#
_symmetry.space_group_name_H-M   'P 1'
#
loop_
_entity.id
_entity.type
_entity.pdbx_description
1 polymer ?
#
loop_
_entity_poly.entity_id
_entity_poly.type
_entity_poly.pdbx_seq_one_letter_code
_entity_poly.pdbx_strand_id
1 'polypeptide(L)'
;MKKILLTLLALLTVAPLLAQSDTLALGYCKGAVASEGMATQKGNTWVSAAIQLPGETMEAYQGNSVAQVRVALCSRSNIDTLRVWVRKTLKGENLAEGYITMKTDTRIKKGWNVVELNAPYAITGERLYIGFDLKQRGSTPALSVVKPGQTGSFHYKSTSDAFWGDRHGQGAISVEAVIVGNNLPKYDLALTGAKAMLNATTGSVTMSGTVFNKATRPVNKFTITTTVAGQKFATTFDKTITSGQYIDLKWTINPTLGSVDGESAVNVNITDLGDETDIDPTNNALDIAMGFKRKVLLEEFTTESCPNCPRVAGYLHTALENPEYEGEVFAAAHHVMYYTDWLTTKRSVVNGEYIKTDLYDYASLYNDRGTYAPAMMFGRNAWFDAMSTAGNKCCTYMPGSAMEIESLIQQIQSDPANIIITNLSARYGDNDTTIVVRVEGMRNSSAKDGSRITVMLTEDNIAAHGQMGAEGSFTHQHVTRAINSIWGEPIEWDGNKFSYEVSLGLNTVYFTKNGLATNTGRGGTINLQDDC
;
A
#
# COMPACT_ATOMS: atom_id res chain seq x y z
N MET A 1 29.50 86.87 -21.91
CA MET A 1 28.44 85.93 -21.48
C MET A 1 28.78 84.58 -22.05
N LYS A 2 29.41 83.69 -21.21
CA LYS A 2 29.77 82.34 -21.62
C LYS A 2 28.62 81.39 -21.36
N LYS A 3 28.11 80.76 -22.38
CA LYS A 3 27.13 79.67 -22.27
C LYS A 3 27.87 78.40 -21.93
N ILE A 4 27.60 77.82 -20.79
CA ILE A 4 28.07 76.51 -20.38
C ILE A 4 27.03 75.48 -20.89
N LEU A 5 27.51 74.62 -21.82
CA LEU A 5 26.70 73.50 -22.37
C LEU A 5 26.94 72.30 -21.41
N LEU A 6 25.91 71.93 -20.66
CA LEU A 6 25.94 70.75 -19.80
C LEU A 6 25.56 69.52 -20.62
N THR A 7 26.52 68.69 -20.95
CA THR A 7 26.25 67.40 -21.62
C THR A 7 25.92 66.36 -20.54
N LEU A 8 24.67 65.95 -20.45
CA LEU A 8 24.21 64.88 -19.56
C LEU A 8 24.56 63.55 -20.19
N LEU A 9 25.62 62.88 -19.70
CA LEU A 9 25.97 61.51 -20.12
C LEU A 9 25.10 60.54 -19.36
N ALA A 10 24.01 60.02 -19.97
CA ALA A 10 23.20 58.97 -19.45
C ALA A 10 23.98 57.67 -19.49
N LEU A 11 24.55 57.23 -18.36
CA LEU A 11 25.04 55.86 -18.19
C LEU A 11 23.82 54.94 -18.14
N LEU A 12 23.52 54.29 -19.25
CA LEU A 12 22.68 53.09 -19.26
C LEU A 12 23.48 51.97 -18.56
N THR A 13 23.26 51.75 -17.31
CA THR A 13 23.63 50.50 -16.63
C THR A 13 22.70 49.42 -17.17
N VAL A 14 23.18 48.68 -18.16
CA VAL A 14 22.60 47.39 -18.54
C VAL A 14 22.90 46.48 -17.35
N ALA A 15 21.96 46.40 -16.42
CA ALA A 15 21.95 45.32 -15.45
C ALA A 15 21.80 44.03 -16.27
N PRO A 16 22.72 43.06 -16.16
CA PRO A 16 22.49 41.77 -16.78
C PRO A 16 21.16 41.26 -16.17
N LEU A 17 20.13 41.08 -17.01
CA LEU A 17 19.02 40.21 -16.65
C LEU A 17 19.67 38.83 -16.44
N LEU A 18 20.04 38.53 -15.19
CA LEU A 18 20.28 37.16 -14.78
C LEU A 18 18.96 36.46 -15.05
N ALA A 19 18.91 35.71 -16.13
CA ALA A 19 17.77 34.83 -16.39
C ALA A 19 17.62 34.00 -15.12
N GLN A 20 16.49 34.17 -14.44
CA GLN A 20 16.19 33.39 -13.25
C GLN A 20 16.17 31.93 -13.71
N SER A 21 17.16 31.16 -13.28
CA SER A 21 17.24 29.74 -13.62
C SER A 21 15.96 29.07 -13.14
N ASP A 22 15.33 28.32 -14.01
CA ASP A 22 14.18 27.53 -13.63
C ASP A 22 14.57 26.58 -12.49
N THR A 23 13.64 26.28 -11.59
CA THR A 23 13.86 25.41 -10.44
C THR A 23 12.80 24.31 -10.42
N LEU A 24 13.19 23.11 -10.04
CA LEU A 24 12.30 21.96 -9.90
C LEU A 24 12.58 21.28 -8.55
N ALA A 25 11.54 21.05 -7.75
CA ALA A 25 11.65 20.24 -6.55
C ALA A 25 11.25 18.78 -6.85
N LEU A 26 12.12 17.83 -6.55
CA LEU A 26 11.95 16.42 -6.88
C LEU A 26 12.03 15.55 -5.62
N GLY A 27 10.96 14.81 -5.34
CA GLY A 27 10.83 13.89 -4.21
C GLY A 27 9.53 13.10 -4.25
N TYR A 28 9.32 12.22 -3.27
CA TYR A 28 8.18 11.30 -3.24
C TYR A 28 7.00 11.81 -2.41
N CYS A 29 7.21 12.79 -1.55
CA CYS A 29 6.17 13.31 -0.65
C CYS A 29 5.17 14.25 -1.34
N LYS A 30 5.29 14.49 -2.64
CA LYS A 30 4.38 15.34 -3.44
C LYS A 30 4.24 16.76 -2.83
N GLY A 31 5.30 17.31 -2.24
CA GLY A 31 5.28 18.60 -1.52
C GLY A 31 4.51 18.60 -0.21
N ALA A 32 3.99 17.45 0.21
CA ALA A 32 3.17 17.36 1.41
C ALA A 32 4.01 17.27 2.70
N VAL A 33 3.39 17.73 3.79
CA VAL A 33 3.91 17.64 5.16
C VAL A 33 2.88 16.89 5.98
N ALA A 34 3.30 15.83 6.68
CA ALA A 34 2.41 15.08 7.54
C ALA A 34 1.88 15.96 8.71
N SER A 35 0.64 15.72 9.11
CA SER A 35 0.03 16.39 10.27
C SER A 35 0.71 16.01 11.58
N GLU A 36 1.14 14.74 11.68
CA GLU A 36 1.83 14.19 12.84
C GLU A 36 3.20 13.64 12.44
N GLY A 37 4.18 13.78 13.31
CA GLY A 37 5.54 13.34 13.06
C GLY A 37 5.78 11.91 13.51
N MET A 38 6.63 11.18 12.76
CA MET A 38 7.19 9.94 13.24
C MET A 38 8.19 10.22 14.36
N ALA A 39 8.03 9.54 15.50
CA ALA A 39 8.94 9.65 16.64
C ALA A 39 10.30 9.00 16.33
N THR A 40 11.33 9.57 16.90
CA THR A 40 12.71 9.07 16.81
C THR A 40 13.13 8.50 18.16
N GLN A 41 14.29 7.84 18.18
CA GLN A 41 14.80 7.23 19.41
C GLN A 41 15.10 8.27 20.52
N LYS A 42 15.02 7.84 21.77
CA LYS A 42 15.39 8.63 22.95
C LYS A 42 16.91 8.84 23.03
N GLY A 43 17.32 10.03 23.45
CA GLY A 43 18.72 10.36 23.75
C GLY A 43 19.29 11.48 22.90
N ASN A 44 20.59 11.75 23.07
CA ASN A 44 21.34 12.67 22.22
C ASN A 44 21.90 11.90 21.02
N THR A 45 21.13 11.83 19.93
CA THR A 45 21.39 10.94 18.81
C THR A 45 21.38 11.66 17.48
N TRP A 46 22.02 11.02 16.48
CA TRP A 46 21.83 11.36 15.10
C TRP A 46 20.77 10.43 14.48
N VAL A 47 19.87 11.02 13.74
CA VAL A 47 18.84 10.33 12.97
C VAL A 47 19.04 10.73 11.52
N SER A 48 19.15 9.76 10.65
CA SER A 48 19.33 9.95 9.22
C SER A 48 18.13 9.42 8.45
N ALA A 49 17.69 10.18 7.45
CA ALA A 49 16.68 9.73 6.52
C ALA A 49 17.03 10.17 5.10
N ALA A 50 16.58 9.40 4.10
CA ALA A 50 16.89 9.67 2.70
C ALA A 50 15.83 9.10 1.77
N ILE A 51 15.80 9.66 0.56
CA ILE A 51 15.12 9.10 -0.60
C ILE A 51 16.16 8.62 -1.62
N GLN A 52 15.75 7.69 -2.47
CA GLN A 52 16.52 7.25 -3.63
C GLN A 52 15.86 7.80 -4.90
N LEU A 53 16.56 8.61 -5.65
CA LEU A 53 16.14 9.03 -6.99
C LEU A 53 16.81 8.08 -8.01
N PRO A 54 16.03 7.27 -8.77
CA PRO A 54 16.55 6.31 -9.75
C PRO A 54 17.34 6.99 -10.87
N GLY A 55 18.27 6.28 -11.51
CA GLY A 55 19.02 6.77 -12.66
C GLY A 55 18.10 7.20 -13.81
N GLU A 56 17.12 6.39 -14.14
CA GLU A 56 16.09 6.68 -15.15
C GLU A 56 15.41 8.05 -14.93
N THR A 57 15.12 8.37 -13.66
CA THR A 57 14.59 9.70 -13.32
C THR A 57 15.63 10.80 -13.49
N MET A 58 16.88 10.55 -13.08
CA MET A 58 17.95 11.55 -13.08
C MET A 58 18.49 11.85 -14.48
N GLU A 59 18.37 10.93 -15.44
CA GLU A 59 18.74 11.13 -16.84
C GLU A 59 18.01 12.33 -17.46
N ALA A 60 16.73 12.53 -17.15
CA ALA A 60 15.96 13.67 -17.64
C ALA A 60 16.49 15.03 -17.18
N TYR A 61 17.30 15.07 -16.12
CA TYR A 61 17.85 16.30 -15.54
C TYR A 61 19.36 16.43 -15.74
N GLN A 62 19.96 15.57 -16.57
CA GLN A 62 21.39 15.61 -16.85
C GLN A 62 21.83 16.99 -17.37
N GLY A 63 22.96 17.47 -16.89
CA GLY A 63 23.50 18.80 -17.23
C GLY A 63 22.93 19.95 -16.36
N ASN A 64 21.95 19.68 -15.52
CA ASN A 64 21.50 20.59 -14.46
C ASN A 64 22.18 20.22 -13.14
N SER A 65 21.86 20.91 -12.04
CA SER A 65 22.50 20.68 -10.75
C SER A 65 21.49 20.62 -9.61
N VAL A 66 21.73 19.77 -8.62
CA VAL A 66 21.06 19.84 -7.31
C VAL A 66 21.76 20.96 -6.53
N ALA A 67 21.04 22.06 -6.28
CA ALA A 67 21.59 23.22 -5.58
C ALA A 67 21.18 23.29 -4.10
N GLN A 68 20.02 22.75 -3.79
CA GLN A 68 19.44 22.77 -2.44
C GLN A 68 18.79 21.41 -2.14
N VAL A 69 18.63 21.12 -0.86
CA VAL A 69 17.74 20.06 -0.39
C VAL A 69 16.74 20.67 0.57
N ARG A 70 15.46 20.38 0.35
CA ARG A 70 14.42 20.80 1.28
C ARG A 70 13.91 19.63 2.10
N VAL A 71 13.72 19.85 3.39
CA VAL A 71 13.30 18.84 4.38
C VAL A 71 12.14 19.40 5.18
N ALA A 72 11.03 18.69 5.23
CA ALA A 72 9.92 19.06 6.07
C ALA A 72 9.98 18.35 7.43
N LEU A 73 9.74 19.11 8.49
CA LEU A 73 9.70 18.61 9.86
C LEU A 73 8.34 18.87 10.51
N CYS A 74 7.80 17.88 11.22
CA CYS A 74 6.58 18.05 12.02
C CYS A 74 6.82 18.80 13.33
N SER A 75 8.06 18.79 13.82
CA SER A 75 8.47 19.53 15.03
C SER A 75 9.92 19.98 14.89
N ARG A 76 10.24 21.14 15.50
CA ARG A 76 11.62 21.64 15.66
C ARG A 76 12.19 21.41 17.07
N SER A 77 11.38 20.92 17.99
CA SER A 77 11.77 20.78 19.41
C SER A 77 12.95 19.82 19.55
N ASN A 78 13.92 20.22 20.38
CA ASN A 78 15.11 19.42 20.67
C ASN A 78 15.99 19.07 19.45
N ILE A 79 15.89 19.82 18.35
CA ILE A 79 16.73 19.63 17.17
C ILE A 79 17.77 20.75 17.13
N ASP A 80 19.05 20.37 17.15
CA ASP A 80 20.17 21.29 17.20
C ASP A 80 20.81 21.53 15.83
N THR A 81 20.77 20.52 14.96
CA THR A 81 21.41 20.56 13.64
C THR A 81 20.57 19.78 12.63
N LEU A 82 20.39 20.37 11.46
CA LEU A 82 19.93 19.73 10.25
C LEU A 82 21.08 19.79 9.24
N ARG A 83 21.62 18.64 8.87
CA ARG A 83 22.57 18.48 7.77
C ARG A 83 21.86 17.81 6.60
N VAL A 84 21.95 18.34 5.41
CA VAL A 84 21.49 17.70 4.18
C VAL A 84 22.66 17.26 3.34
N TRP A 85 22.44 16.25 2.48
CA TRP A 85 23.51 15.70 1.65
C TRP A 85 22.98 15.03 0.37
N VAL A 86 23.89 14.92 -0.61
CA VAL A 86 23.73 14.15 -1.85
C VAL A 86 24.80 13.04 -1.86
N ARG A 87 24.40 11.79 -2.16
CA ARG A 87 25.29 10.62 -2.22
C ARG A 87 24.94 9.70 -3.38
N LYS A 88 25.90 8.89 -3.86
CA LYS A 88 25.65 7.78 -4.81
C LYS A 88 25.13 6.51 -4.13
N THR A 89 25.48 6.31 -2.86
CA THR A 89 25.02 5.18 -2.03
C THR A 89 24.72 5.66 -0.62
N LEU A 90 23.83 4.96 0.11
CA LEU A 90 23.48 5.33 1.49
C LEU A 90 24.69 5.37 2.45
N LYS A 91 25.71 4.57 2.19
CA LYS A 91 26.94 4.48 3.00
C LYS A 91 28.10 5.28 2.39
N GLY A 92 27.88 5.89 1.23
CA GLY A 92 28.92 6.66 0.54
C GLY A 92 29.25 7.99 1.22
N GLU A 93 30.33 8.62 0.75
CA GLU A 93 30.68 9.99 1.13
C GLU A 93 29.65 11.01 0.62
N ASN A 94 29.60 12.17 1.26
CA ASN A 94 28.79 13.29 0.81
C ASN A 94 29.46 13.92 -0.42
N LEU A 95 28.79 13.84 -1.57
CA LEU A 95 29.23 14.50 -2.81
C LEU A 95 28.95 16.00 -2.76
N ALA A 96 27.90 16.38 -2.03
CA ALA A 96 27.56 17.75 -1.66
C ALA A 96 26.78 17.72 -0.34
N GLU A 97 26.90 18.77 0.45
CA GLU A 97 26.22 18.87 1.73
C GLU A 97 25.92 20.32 2.11
N GLY A 98 25.00 20.51 3.04
CA GLY A 98 24.65 21.81 3.58
C GLY A 98 24.13 21.70 5.02
N TYR A 99 24.07 22.82 5.75
CA TYR A 99 23.76 22.80 7.18
C TYR A 99 22.85 23.95 7.62
N ILE A 100 21.93 23.65 8.53
CA ILE A 100 21.33 24.61 9.44
C ILE A 100 21.73 24.21 10.87
N THR A 101 22.38 25.11 11.57
CA THR A 101 22.82 24.92 12.96
C THR A 101 22.33 26.08 13.82
N MET A 102 22.58 26.02 15.13
CA MET A 102 22.28 27.16 16.04
C MET A 102 23.15 28.40 15.74
N LYS A 103 24.21 28.25 14.94
CA LYS A 103 25.14 29.31 14.56
C LYS A 103 24.84 29.94 13.19
N THR A 104 23.97 29.32 12.38
CA THR A 104 23.57 29.87 11.08
C THR A 104 22.49 30.96 11.24
N ASP A 105 22.38 31.87 10.28
CA ASP A 105 21.33 32.88 10.25
C ASP A 105 19.95 32.25 10.06
N THR A 106 19.86 31.21 9.23
CA THR A 106 18.65 30.41 9.04
C THR A 106 18.42 29.50 10.25
N ARG A 107 17.19 29.48 10.76
CA ARG A 107 16.78 28.63 11.88
C ARG A 107 15.94 27.43 11.42
N ILE A 108 16.15 26.28 12.06
CA ILE A 108 15.30 25.11 11.88
C ILE A 108 13.88 25.45 12.32
N LYS A 109 12.88 25.14 11.49
CA LYS A 109 11.45 25.41 11.74
C LYS A 109 10.59 24.18 11.51
N LYS A 110 9.38 24.19 12.03
CA LYS A 110 8.32 23.27 11.63
C LYS A 110 7.93 23.57 10.18
N GLY A 111 7.62 22.54 9.41
CA GLY A 111 7.38 22.64 7.96
C GLY A 111 8.68 22.57 7.17
N TRP A 112 8.66 23.12 5.97
CA TRP A 112 9.79 23.05 5.03
C TRP A 112 10.99 23.90 5.46
N ASN A 113 12.16 23.25 5.53
CA ASN A 113 13.46 23.85 5.68
C ASN A 113 14.23 23.69 4.38
N VAL A 114 14.60 24.78 3.73
CA VAL A 114 15.40 24.79 2.51
C VAL A 114 16.85 25.00 2.91
N VAL A 115 17.73 24.10 2.51
CA VAL A 115 19.15 24.13 2.85
C VAL A 115 19.98 24.16 1.58
N GLU A 116 20.74 25.23 1.40
CA GLU A 116 21.73 25.37 0.33
C GLU A 116 22.84 24.33 0.49
N LEU A 117 23.25 23.71 -0.61
CA LEU A 117 24.46 22.88 -0.66
C LEU A 117 25.69 23.77 -0.74
N ASN A 118 26.79 23.38 -0.11
CA ASN A 118 28.07 24.10 -0.13
C ASN A 118 28.56 24.35 -1.57
N ALA A 119 28.28 23.39 -2.45
CA ALA A 119 28.44 23.51 -3.89
C ALA A 119 27.32 22.73 -4.57
N PRO A 120 26.71 23.27 -5.64
CA PRO A 120 25.73 22.51 -6.41
C PRO A 120 26.34 21.21 -6.96
N TYR A 121 25.60 20.12 -6.86
CA TYR A 121 26.01 18.83 -7.42
C TYR A 121 25.54 18.69 -8.86
N ALA A 122 26.47 18.58 -9.81
CA ALA A 122 26.15 18.38 -11.23
C ALA A 122 25.53 16.99 -11.46
N ILE A 123 24.37 16.95 -12.09
CA ILE A 123 23.61 15.74 -12.36
C ILE A 123 24.24 15.05 -13.58
N THR A 124 24.63 13.78 -13.41
CA THR A 124 25.27 12.95 -14.44
C THR A 124 24.34 11.84 -14.99
N GLY A 125 23.07 11.81 -14.57
CA GLY A 125 22.10 10.77 -14.95
C GLY A 125 22.14 9.52 -14.08
N GLU A 126 23.10 9.40 -13.17
CA GLU A 126 23.20 8.26 -12.25
C GLU A 126 22.21 8.37 -11.10
N ARG A 127 21.87 7.22 -10.51
CA ARG A 127 21.08 7.16 -9.26
C ARG A 127 21.71 8.00 -8.16
N LEU A 128 20.86 8.77 -7.45
CA LEU A 128 21.27 9.58 -6.31
C LEU A 128 20.44 9.23 -5.06
N TYR A 129 21.06 9.39 -3.91
CA TYR A 129 20.40 9.44 -2.61
C TYR A 129 20.44 10.87 -2.11
N ILE A 130 19.26 11.42 -1.80
CA ILE A 130 19.07 12.75 -1.24
C ILE A 130 18.61 12.55 0.20
N GLY A 131 19.36 13.07 1.14
CA GLY A 131 19.05 12.79 2.53
C GLY A 131 19.45 13.90 3.49
N PHE A 132 19.14 13.64 4.74
CA PHE A 132 19.47 14.51 5.85
C PHE A 132 19.85 13.74 7.10
N ASP A 133 20.57 14.42 7.98
CA ASP A 133 20.85 13.99 9.34
C ASP A 133 20.33 15.05 10.31
N LEU A 134 19.56 14.62 11.30
CA LEU A 134 19.11 15.45 12.42
C LEU A 134 19.92 15.10 13.65
N LYS A 135 20.51 16.09 14.30
CA LYS A 135 21.01 15.96 15.68
C LYS A 135 19.93 16.39 16.64
N GLN A 136 19.46 15.48 17.47
CA GLN A 136 18.39 15.73 18.40
C GLN A 136 18.75 15.36 19.83
N ARG A 137 18.13 16.04 20.79
CA ARG A 137 18.16 15.74 22.22
C ARG A 137 16.79 15.21 22.65
N GLY A 138 16.75 13.99 23.23
CA GLY A 138 15.50 13.36 23.60
C GLY A 138 14.73 12.76 22.44
N SER A 139 13.51 12.30 22.67
CA SER A 139 12.60 11.79 21.66
C SER A 139 11.69 12.89 21.15
N THR A 140 11.68 13.11 19.85
CA THR A 140 10.85 14.15 19.23
C THR A 140 10.17 13.55 17.99
N PRO A 141 8.84 13.68 17.84
CA PRO A 141 8.13 13.26 16.63
C PRO A 141 8.38 14.30 15.51
N ALA A 142 9.59 14.31 14.96
CA ALA A 142 10.04 15.33 14.03
C ALA A 142 9.91 14.95 12.56
N LEU A 143 10.03 13.66 12.22
CA LEU A 143 10.08 13.24 10.83
C LEU A 143 8.69 13.31 10.19
N SER A 144 8.58 14.05 9.09
CA SER A 144 7.36 14.11 8.29
C SER A 144 7.34 12.95 7.30
N VAL A 145 6.44 11.98 7.51
CA VAL A 145 6.26 10.80 6.66
C VAL A 145 4.83 10.77 6.13
N VAL A 146 4.67 10.86 4.82
CA VAL A 146 3.37 10.96 4.14
C VAL A 146 3.00 9.62 3.50
N LYS A 147 1.78 9.16 3.68
CA LYS A 147 1.29 7.93 3.05
C LYS A 147 0.61 8.21 1.70
N PRO A 148 0.66 7.27 0.76
CA PRO A 148 1.47 6.05 0.77
C PRO A 148 2.94 6.33 0.45
N GLY A 149 3.82 5.37 0.79
CA GLY A 149 5.19 5.33 0.30
C GLY A 149 5.34 4.36 -0.87
N GLN A 150 6.50 4.41 -1.51
CA GLN A 150 6.89 3.49 -2.57
C GLN A 150 8.39 3.17 -2.45
N THR A 151 8.87 2.14 -3.13
CA THR A 151 10.28 1.76 -3.09
C THR A 151 11.19 2.97 -3.33
N GLY A 152 12.17 3.16 -2.45
CA GLY A 152 13.09 4.30 -2.51
C GLY A 152 12.59 5.59 -1.83
N SER A 153 11.32 5.65 -1.41
CA SER A 153 10.73 6.87 -0.82
C SER A 153 11.12 7.11 0.63
N PHE A 154 11.65 6.12 1.34
CA PHE A 154 12.05 6.28 2.74
C PHE A 154 13.11 5.27 3.17
N HIS A 155 14.34 5.72 3.31
CA HIS A 155 15.41 5.02 4.00
C HIS A 155 15.68 5.70 5.34
N TYR A 156 15.91 4.90 6.39
CA TYR A 156 16.08 5.38 7.75
C TYR A 156 17.26 4.71 8.44
N LYS A 157 17.97 5.48 9.27
CA LYS A 157 19.01 4.98 10.17
C LYS A 157 19.12 5.89 11.39
N SER A 158 19.21 5.30 12.59
CA SER A 158 19.60 5.99 13.81
C SER A 158 21.01 5.58 14.24
N THR A 159 21.55 6.24 15.26
CA THR A 159 22.88 5.92 15.81
C THR A 159 22.98 4.49 16.31
N SER A 160 21.88 3.90 16.80
CA SER A 160 21.84 2.52 17.29
C SER A 160 21.71 1.48 16.18
N ASP A 161 21.36 1.88 14.96
CA ASP A 161 21.14 0.94 13.85
C ASP A 161 22.46 0.61 13.17
N ALA A 162 22.77 -0.68 13.02
CA ALA A 162 23.96 -1.13 12.28
C ALA A 162 23.85 -0.83 10.77
N PHE A 163 22.62 -0.86 10.24
CA PHE A 163 22.34 -0.74 8.80
C PHE A 163 21.23 0.28 8.52
N TRP A 164 21.19 0.78 7.28
CA TRP A 164 20.05 1.51 6.76
C TRP A 164 18.86 0.56 6.57
N GLY A 165 17.71 0.93 7.12
CA GLY A 165 16.44 0.21 6.89
C GLY A 165 15.65 0.87 5.76
N ASP A 166 15.06 0.07 4.89
CA ASP A 166 14.01 0.54 3.98
C ASP A 166 12.69 0.60 4.74
N ARG A 167 12.05 1.77 4.76
CA ARG A 167 10.83 2.08 5.53
C ARG A 167 9.70 2.57 4.64
N HIS A 168 9.76 2.37 3.32
CA HIS A 168 8.73 2.83 2.38
C HIS A 168 7.32 2.33 2.73
N GLY A 169 7.16 1.18 3.38
CA GLY A 169 5.87 0.71 3.88
C GLY A 169 5.24 1.62 4.96
N GLN A 170 6.04 2.49 5.61
CA GLN A 170 5.53 3.50 6.55
C GLN A 170 5.12 4.79 5.87
N GLY A 171 5.52 5.00 4.60
CA GLY A 171 5.23 6.19 3.81
C GLY A 171 6.46 6.73 3.08
N ALA A 172 6.33 7.93 2.53
CA ALA A 172 7.40 8.71 1.92
C ALA A 172 7.90 9.78 2.87
N ILE A 173 9.21 9.84 3.12
CA ILE A 173 9.81 10.90 3.92
C ILE A 173 9.76 12.24 3.15
N SER A 174 9.39 13.33 3.83
CA SER A 174 9.28 14.66 3.20
C SER A 174 10.66 15.29 3.00
N VAL A 175 11.35 14.81 1.97
CA VAL A 175 12.65 15.29 1.47
C VAL A 175 12.56 15.48 -0.03
N GLU A 176 13.10 16.58 -0.54
CA GLU A 176 13.16 16.87 -1.98
C GLU A 176 14.48 17.51 -2.36
N ALA A 177 15.01 17.09 -3.52
CA ALA A 177 16.11 17.78 -4.20
C ALA A 177 15.57 19.01 -4.93
N VAL A 178 16.24 20.15 -4.83
CA VAL A 178 15.95 21.33 -5.65
C VAL A 178 16.97 21.37 -6.79
N ILE A 179 16.47 21.09 -7.98
CA ILE A 179 17.26 21.08 -9.21
C ILE A 179 17.18 22.47 -9.85
N VAL A 180 18.31 22.99 -10.27
CA VAL A 180 18.45 24.29 -10.95
C VAL A 180 19.20 24.12 -12.25
N GLY A 181 18.84 24.90 -13.25
CA GLY A 181 19.53 24.92 -14.54
C GLY A 181 18.76 25.64 -15.63
N ASN A 182 19.34 25.72 -16.81
CA ASN A 182 18.75 26.41 -17.95
C ASN A 182 18.04 25.44 -18.93
N ASN A 183 18.25 24.13 -18.74
CA ASN A 183 17.76 23.07 -19.62
C ASN A 183 16.68 22.21 -18.94
N LEU A 184 15.95 22.77 -17.98
CA LEU A 184 14.85 22.06 -17.38
C LEU A 184 13.64 22.04 -18.32
N PRO A 185 12.93 20.91 -18.45
CA PRO A 185 11.75 20.80 -19.28
C PRO A 185 10.68 21.77 -18.78
N LYS A 186 9.93 22.40 -19.70
CA LYS A 186 8.80 23.28 -19.34
C LYS A 186 7.53 22.50 -19.11
N TYR A 187 7.23 21.53 -19.98
CA TYR A 187 6.07 20.65 -19.93
C TYR A 187 6.52 19.22 -20.21
N ASP A 188 6.28 18.31 -19.30
CA ASP A 188 6.63 16.89 -19.39
C ASP A 188 5.82 16.13 -18.32
N LEU A 189 4.79 15.42 -18.74
CA LEU A 189 4.03 14.51 -17.89
C LEU A 189 4.45 13.07 -18.17
N ALA A 190 4.88 12.36 -17.17
CA ALA A 190 5.20 10.94 -17.27
C ALA A 190 4.13 10.08 -16.62
N LEU A 191 3.72 9.01 -17.30
CA LEU A 191 2.90 7.96 -16.71
C LEU A 191 3.82 6.96 -15.98
N THR A 192 3.87 7.04 -14.66
CA THR A 192 4.81 6.28 -13.83
C THR A 192 4.24 4.98 -13.28
N GLY A 193 2.96 4.74 -13.46
CA GLY A 193 2.28 3.51 -13.08
C GLY A 193 0.85 3.48 -13.59
N ALA A 194 0.38 2.29 -13.95
CA ALA A 194 -1.02 2.06 -14.31
C ALA A 194 -1.45 0.65 -13.93
N LYS A 195 -2.75 0.48 -13.67
CA LYS A 195 -3.40 -0.80 -13.41
C LYS A 195 -4.77 -0.83 -14.07
N ALA A 196 -5.19 -1.99 -14.54
CA ALA A 196 -6.48 -2.24 -15.14
C ALA A 196 -7.16 -3.42 -14.43
N MET A 197 -8.38 -3.21 -13.94
CA MET A 197 -9.15 -4.20 -13.18
C MET A 197 -10.51 -4.40 -13.82
N LEU A 198 -10.70 -5.59 -14.39
CA LEU A 198 -11.95 -6.03 -14.99
C LEU A 198 -12.95 -6.44 -13.90
N ASN A 199 -14.13 -5.87 -13.93
CA ASN A 199 -15.29 -6.41 -13.25
C ASN A 199 -15.96 -7.42 -14.19
N ALA A 200 -15.78 -8.71 -13.91
CA ALA A 200 -16.27 -9.78 -14.79
C ALA A 200 -17.82 -9.83 -14.84
N THR A 201 -18.52 -9.27 -13.86
CA THR A 201 -19.99 -9.23 -13.84
C THR A 201 -20.54 -8.15 -14.77
N THR A 202 -19.94 -6.97 -14.78
CA THR A 202 -20.42 -5.82 -15.55
C THR A 202 -19.70 -5.61 -16.87
N GLY A 203 -18.51 -6.23 -17.05
CA GLY A 203 -17.61 -5.98 -18.18
C GLY A 203 -16.89 -4.63 -18.10
N SER A 204 -17.12 -3.83 -17.07
CA SER A 204 -16.43 -2.55 -16.90
C SER A 204 -14.99 -2.75 -16.45
N VAL A 205 -14.10 -1.86 -16.87
CA VAL A 205 -12.69 -1.88 -16.45
C VAL A 205 -12.39 -0.62 -15.64
N THR A 206 -12.03 -0.83 -14.38
CA THR A 206 -11.53 0.25 -13.52
C THR A 206 -10.04 0.42 -13.77
N MET A 207 -9.68 1.61 -14.20
CA MET A 207 -8.30 2.04 -14.42
C MET A 207 -7.79 2.84 -13.23
N SER A 208 -6.53 2.68 -12.89
CA SER A 208 -5.80 3.60 -12.03
C SER A 208 -4.45 3.92 -12.65
N GLY A 209 -3.93 5.10 -12.38
CA GLY A 209 -2.64 5.52 -12.90
C GLY A 209 -2.02 6.61 -12.05
N THR A 210 -0.68 6.66 -12.03
CA THR A 210 0.09 7.72 -11.38
C THR A 210 0.77 8.54 -12.45
N VAL A 211 0.47 9.83 -12.49
CA VAL A 211 1.07 10.80 -13.41
C VAL A 211 2.00 11.72 -12.62
N PHE A 212 3.19 11.91 -13.14
CA PHE A 212 4.22 12.77 -12.56
C PHE A 212 4.56 13.93 -13.48
N ASN A 213 4.58 15.15 -12.97
CA ASN A 213 5.07 16.32 -13.70
C ASN A 213 6.58 16.46 -13.51
N LYS A 214 7.36 16.05 -14.51
CA LYS A 214 8.82 16.11 -14.55
C LYS A 214 9.35 17.50 -14.94
N ALA A 215 8.47 18.47 -15.15
CA ALA A 215 8.78 19.77 -15.71
C ALA A 215 8.61 20.92 -14.70
N THR A 216 9.01 22.11 -15.12
CA THR A 216 9.01 23.31 -14.26
C THR A 216 7.65 24.03 -14.22
N ARG A 217 6.78 23.80 -15.21
CA ARG A 217 5.48 24.45 -15.31
C ARG A 217 4.34 23.53 -14.85
N PRO A 218 3.30 24.07 -14.21
CA PRO A 218 2.11 23.29 -13.89
C PRO A 218 1.37 22.91 -15.17
N VAL A 219 0.77 21.72 -15.19
CA VAL A 219 -0.19 21.28 -16.19
C VAL A 219 -1.56 21.25 -15.52
N ASN A 220 -2.55 21.96 -16.08
CA ASN A 220 -3.87 22.10 -15.45
C ASN A 220 -4.92 21.18 -16.06
N LYS A 221 -4.67 20.69 -17.27
CA LYS A 221 -5.58 19.83 -18.01
C LYS A 221 -4.78 18.88 -18.89
N PHE A 222 -5.19 17.63 -18.90
CA PHE A 222 -4.57 16.61 -19.77
C PHE A 222 -5.56 15.49 -20.05
N THR A 223 -5.30 14.74 -21.13
CA THR A 223 -6.12 13.61 -21.56
C THR A 223 -5.30 12.33 -21.53
N ILE A 224 -5.87 11.28 -20.93
CA ILE A 224 -5.36 9.91 -21.01
C ILE A 224 -6.24 9.13 -21.97
N THR A 225 -5.62 8.52 -22.97
CA THR A 225 -6.28 7.57 -23.86
C THR A 225 -5.93 6.15 -23.43
N THR A 226 -6.95 5.37 -23.10
CA THR A 226 -6.83 3.95 -22.80
C THR A 226 -7.26 3.14 -24.02
N THR A 227 -6.42 2.22 -24.47
CA THR A 227 -6.74 1.31 -25.59
C THR A 227 -6.88 -0.11 -25.06
N VAL A 228 -8.05 -0.73 -25.28
CA VAL A 228 -8.36 -2.12 -24.87
C VAL A 228 -9.06 -2.80 -26.03
N ALA A 229 -8.60 -3.99 -26.41
CA ALA A 229 -9.19 -4.75 -27.53
C ALA A 229 -9.39 -3.90 -28.81
N GLY A 230 -8.45 -3.01 -29.12
CA GLY A 230 -8.49 -2.10 -30.24
C GLY A 230 -9.42 -0.88 -30.10
N GLN A 231 -10.20 -0.81 -29.01
CA GLN A 231 -11.10 0.31 -28.73
C GLN A 231 -10.36 1.37 -27.92
N LYS A 232 -10.57 2.66 -28.28
CA LYS A 232 -9.93 3.80 -27.62
C LYS A 232 -10.92 4.57 -26.77
N PHE A 233 -10.54 4.85 -25.53
CA PHE A 233 -11.33 5.60 -24.55
C PHE A 233 -10.50 6.79 -24.07
N ALA A 234 -10.88 8.00 -24.46
CA ALA A 234 -10.25 9.23 -24.00
C ALA A 234 -10.93 9.73 -22.72
N THR A 235 -10.14 9.97 -21.68
CA THR A 235 -10.60 10.56 -20.42
C THR A 235 -9.80 11.81 -20.14
N THR A 236 -10.48 12.95 -20.04
CA THR A 236 -9.85 14.23 -19.74
C THR A 236 -9.94 14.54 -18.25
N PHE A 237 -8.83 15.00 -17.69
CA PHE A 237 -8.71 15.38 -16.30
C PHE A 237 -8.46 16.88 -16.19
N ASP A 238 -9.39 17.61 -15.56
CA ASP A 238 -9.22 19.02 -15.19
C ASP A 238 -8.61 19.07 -13.78
N LYS A 239 -7.31 18.76 -13.71
CA LYS A 239 -6.55 18.70 -12.45
C LYS A 239 -5.18 19.30 -12.64
N THR A 240 -4.79 20.19 -11.71
CA THR A 240 -3.47 20.80 -11.73
C THR A 240 -2.43 19.86 -11.14
N ILE A 241 -1.38 19.57 -11.93
CA ILE A 241 -0.18 18.88 -11.47
C ILE A 241 0.96 19.90 -11.49
N THR A 242 1.36 20.35 -10.31
CA THR A 242 2.48 21.31 -10.17
C THR A 242 3.82 20.63 -10.41
N SER A 243 4.84 21.42 -10.65
CA SER A 243 6.22 20.99 -10.88
C SER A 243 6.69 19.99 -9.81
N GLY A 244 7.23 18.85 -10.23
CA GLY A 244 7.77 17.81 -9.35
C GLY A 244 6.73 17.07 -8.50
N GLN A 245 5.45 17.15 -8.88
CA GLN A 245 4.37 16.51 -8.14
C GLN A 245 3.83 15.29 -8.88
N TYR A 246 3.35 14.32 -8.11
CA TYR A 246 2.59 13.16 -8.58
C TYR A 246 1.10 13.37 -8.33
N ILE A 247 0.27 12.78 -9.17
CA ILE A 247 -1.16 12.64 -8.94
C ILE A 247 -1.60 11.22 -9.22
N ASP A 248 -2.38 10.66 -8.30
CA ASP A 248 -3.02 9.36 -8.50
C ASP A 248 -4.42 9.58 -9.07
N LEU A 249 -4.73 8.86 -10.12
CA LEU A 249 -5.97 8.95 -10.90
C LEU A 249 -6.72 7.64 -10.87
N LYS A 250 -8.04 7.72 -10.93
CA LYS A 250 -8.92 6.57 -11.12
C LYS A 250 -10.01 6.95 -12.10
N TRP A 251 -10.29 6.08 -13.09
CA TRP A 251 -11.36 6.24 -14.06
C TRP A 251 -11.92 4.89 -14.47
N THR A 252 -13.05 4.87 -15.13
CA THR A 252 -13.71 3.64 -15.59
C THR A 252 -13.97 3.74 -17.08
N ILE A 253 -13.74 2.64 -17.78
CA ILE A 253 -14.08 2.47 -19.20
C ILE A 253 -14.98 1.24 -19.36
N ASN A 254 -15.76 1.19 -20.44
CA ASN A 254 -16.68 0.10 -20.73
C ASN A 254 -16.36 -0.48 -22.11
N PRO A 255 -15.29 -1.29 -22.25
CA PRO A 255 -14.95 -1.92 -23.51
C PRO A 255 -15.92 -3.05 -23.84
N THR A 256 -16.14 -3.28 -25.12
CA THR A 256 -16.75 -4.54 -25.58
C THR A 256 -15.66 -5.59 -25.71
N LEU A 257 -15.61 -6.51 -24.77
CA LEU A 257 -14.62 -7.59 -24.74
C LEU A 257 -15.18 -8.83 -25.44
N GLY A 258 -14.34 -9.49 -26.23
CA GLY A 258 -14.68 -10.78 -26.87
C GLY A 258 -14.77 -11.93 -25.86
N SER A 259 -14.01 -11.83 -24.75
CA SER A 259 -14.10 -12.72 -23.58
C SER A 259 -13.76 -11.91 -22.32
N VAL A 260 -14.24 -12.37 -21.18
CA VAL A 260 -13.97 -11.75 -19.87
C VAL A 260 -12.87 -12.48 -19.10
N ASP A 261 -11.89 -13.03 -19.81
CA ASP A 261 -10.80 -13.85 -19.26
C ASP A 261 -9.61 -13.04 -18.69
N GLY A 262 -9.65 -11.72 -18.80
CA GLY A 262 -8.56 -10.85 -18.31
C GLY A 262 -7.27 -10.91 -19.14
N GLU A 263 -7.32 -11.45 -20.36
CA GLU A 263 -6.15 -11.59 -21.24
C GLU A 263 -5.90 -10.38 -22.15
N SER A 264 -6.80 -9.40 -22.15
CA SER A 264 -6.65 -8.22 -23.01
C SER A 264 -5.50 -7.34 -22.56
N ALA A 265 -4.57 -7.07 -23.48
CA ALA A 265 -3.54 -6.05 -23.28
C ALA A 265 -4.19 -4.66 -23.22
N VAL A 266 -3.70 -3.84 -22.34
CA VAL A 266 -4.16 -2.47 -22.12
C VAL A 266 -3.00 -1.51 -22.36
N ASN A 267 -3.15 -0.61 -23.34
CA ASN A 267 -2.23 0.53 -23.50
C ASN A 267 -2.87 1.76 -22.85
N VAL A 268 -2.12 2.44 -21.99
CA VAL A 268 -2.51 3.70 -21.33
C VAL A 268 -1.53 4.77 -21.77
N ASN A 269 -2.01 5.87 -22.33
CA ASN A 269 -1.15 6.90 -22.88
C ASN A 269 -1.69 8.30 -22.57
N ILE A 270 -0.84 9.20 -22.09
CA ILE A 270 -1.12 10.63 -22.01
C ILE A 270 -1.03 11.19 -23.43
N THR A 271 -2.15 11.62 -24.02
CA THR A 271 -2.23 11.99 -25.43
C THR A 271 -2.36 13.48 -25.68
N ASP A 272 -2.66 14.26 -24.65
CA ASP A 272 -2.91 15.69 -24.78
C ASP A 272 -2.65 16.40 -23.45
N LEU A 273 -1.97 17.55 -23.49
CA LEU A 273 -1.72 18.45 -22.36
C LEU A 273 -2.46 19.79 -22.50
N GLY A 274 -3.55 19.83 -23.25
CA GLY A 274 -4.26 21.05 -23.61
C GLY A 274 -3.51 21.83 -24.69
N ASP A 275 -3.19 23.10 -24.41
CA ASP A 275 -2.48 23.96 -25.37
C ASP A 275 -0.95 23.78 -25.35
N GLU A 276 -0.44 22.86 -24.52
CA GLU A 276 0.98 22.67 -24.27
C GLU A 276 1.52 21.39 -24.95
N THR A 277 2.82 21.40 -25.24
CA THR A 277 3.48 20.26 -25.88
C THR A 277 4.39 19.57 -24.89
N ASP A 278 4.20 18.25 -24.73
CA ASP A 278 5.09 17.40 -23.97
C ASP A 278 6.46 17.28 -24.66
N ILE A 279 7.53 17.52 -23.90
CA ILE A 279 8.89 17.49 -24.45
C ILE A 279 9.42 16.06 -24.61
N ASP A 280 8.90 15.12 -23.80
CA ASP A 280 9.32 13.70 -23.82
C ASP A 280 8.11 12.76 -23.92
N PRO A 281 7.49 12.64 -25.10
CA PRO A 281 6.31 11.78 -25.26
C PRO A 281 6.62 10.27 -25.09
N THR A 282 7.89 9.88 -24.96
CA THR A 282 8.26 8.46 -24.80
C THR A 282 7.95 7.92 -23.42
N ASN A 283 7.79 8.80 -22.42
CA ASN A 283 7.44 8.43 -21.05
C ASN A 283 5.93 8.51 -20.75
N ASN A 284 5.12 8.83 -21.77
CA ASN A 284 3.68 9.04 -21.63
C ASN A 284 2.86 7.76 -21.68
N ALA A 285 3.42 6.63 -22.09
CA ALA A 285 2.67 5.41 -22.35
C ALA A 285 3.18 4.23 -21.53
N LEU A 286 2.22 3.37 -21.11
CA LEU A 286 2.49 2.08 -20.49
C LEU A 286 1.61 1.00 -21.14
N ASP A 287 2.22 -0.14 -21.43
CA ASP A 287 1.51 -1.38 -21.74
C ASP A 287 1.41 -2.21 -20.47
N ILE A 288 0.19 -2.57 -20.10
CA ILE A 288 -0.09 -3.32 -18.89
C ILE A 288 -1.00 -4.51 -19.17
N ALA A 289 -0.92 -5.52 -18.33
CA ALA A 289 -1.88 -6.62 -18.32
C ALA A 289 -3.16 -6.20 -17.58
N MET A 290 -4.29 -6.64 -18.08
CA MET A 290 -5.57 -6.55 -17.36
C MET A 290 -5.62 -7.66 -16.31
N GLY A 291 -6.07 -7.33 -15.10
CA GLY A 291 -6.42 -8.31 -14.08
C GLY A 291 -7.89 -8.22 -13.71
N PHE A 292 -8.32 -8.98 -12.71
CA PHE A 292 -9.68 -8.94 -12.20
C PHE A 292 -9.79 -8.02 -10.98
N LYS A 293 -10.97 -7.46 -10.75
CA LYS A 293 -11.28 -6.77 -9.50
C LYS A 293 -11.09 -7.73 -8.33
N ARG A 294 -10.26 -7.34 -7.37
CA ARG A 294 -9.89 -8.20 -6.24
C ARG A 294 -10.93 -8.11 -5.12
N LYS A 295 -11.37 -9.29 -4.65
CA LYS A 295 -12.09 -9.44 -3.38
C LYS A 295 -11.11 -9.71 -2.24
N VAL A 296 -11.47 -9.36 -1.01
CA VAL A 296 -10.57 -9.44 0.15
C VAL A 296 -11.14 -10.39 1.19
N LEU A 297 -10.30 -11.33 1.65
CA LEU A 297 -10.58 -12.17 2.81
C LEU A 297 -9.84 -11.58 4.03
N LEU A 298 -10.56 -11.37 5.11
CA LEU A 298 -10.04 -11.00 6.42
C LEU A 298 -10.14 -12.21 7.35
N GLU A 299 -9.03 -12.66 7.91
CA GLU A 299 -9.02 -13.76 8.87
C GLU A 299 -8.65 -13.21 10.25
N GLU A 300 -9.58 -13.27 11.19
CA GLU A 300 -9.37 -12.90 12.58
C GLU A 300 -8.95 -14.13 13.41
N PHE A 301 -7.97 -13.96 14.28
CA PHE A 301 -7.54 -14.97 15.25
C PHE A 301 -7.94 -14.51 16.64
N THR A 302 -8.81 -15.25 17.29
CA THR A 302 -9.54 -14.86 18.49
C THR A 302 -9.75 -16.05 19.44
N THR A 303 -10.20 -15.77 20.66
CA THR A 303 -10.64 -16.76 21.65
C THR A 303 -11.43 -16.06 22.76
N GLU A 304 -12.37 -16.77 23.41
CA GLU A 304 -13.12 -16.23 24.57
C GLU A 304 -12.21 -15.83 25.75
N SER A 305 -11.01 -16.43 25.85
CA SER A 305 -10.04 -16.11 26.91
C SER A 305 -9.18 -14.86 26.61
N CYS A 306 -9.47 -14.14 25.55
CA CYS A 306 -8.71 -12.97 25.11
C CYS A 306 -9.40 -11.66 25.51
N PRO A 307 -8.86 -10.88 26.45
CA PRO A 307 -9.53 -9.66 26.93
C PRO A 307 -9.52 -8.49 25.91
N ASN A 308 -8.64 -8.52 24.91
CA ASN A 308 -8.54 -7.48 23.88
C ASN A 308 -9.30 -7.82 22.59
N CYS A 309 -9.73 -9.09 22.43
CA CYS A 309 -10.39 -9.55 21.22
C CYS A 309 -11.72 -8.85 20.93
N PRO A 310 -12.60 -8.57 21.92
CA PRO A 310 -13.85 -7.86 21.67
C PRO A 310 -13.64 -6.49 21.02
N ARG A 311 -12.58 -5.80 21.38
CA ARG A 311 -12.25 -4.49 20.81
C ARG A 311 -11.88 -4.59 19.33
N VAL A 312 -11.06 -5.57 18.95
CA VAL A 312 -10.62 -5.74 17.55
C VAL A 312 -11.77 -6.29 16.71
N ALA A 313 -12.59 -7.21 17.23
CA ALA A 313 -13.82 -7.66 16.60
C ALA A 313 -14.79 -6.47 16.33
N GLY A 314 -14.89 -5.53 17.29
CA GLY A 314 -15.66 -4.29 17.10
C GLY A 314 -15.12 -3.41 15.96
N TYR A 315 -13.80 -3.29 15.81
CA TYR A 315 -13.21 -2.56 14.68
C TYR A 315 -13.50 -3.26 13.34
N LEU A 316 -13.40 -4.59 13.30
CA LEU A 316 -13.74 -5.37 12.11
C LEU A 316 -15.20 -5.20 11.73
N HIS A 317 -16.11 -5.34 12.69
CA HIS A 317 -17.55 -5.15 12.47
C HIS A 317 -17.85 -3.76 11.90
N THR A 318 -17.32 -2.70 12.55
CA THR A 318 -17.50 -1.32 12.07
C THR A 318 -16.95 -1.11 10.66
N ALA A 319 -15.80 -1.69 10.32
CA ALA A 319 -15.24 -1.59 8.98
C ALA A 319 -16.14 -2.29 7.94
N LEU A 320 -16.73 -3.45 8.29
CA LEU A 320 -17.60 -4.21 7.39
C LEU A 320 -19.01 -3.59 7.21
N GLU A 321 -19.41 -2.62 8.05
CA GLU A 321 -20.64 -1.84 7.86
C GLU A 321 -20.58 -0.92 6.63
N ASN A 322 -19.39 -0.72 6.04
CA ASN A 322 -19.25 0.06 4.82
C ASN A 322 -19.96 -0.65 3.64
N PRO A 323 -21.00 -0.07 3.05
CA PRO A 323 -21.77 -0.73 1.99
C PRO A 323 -20.96 -1.01 0.72
N GLU A 324 -19.80 -0.33 0.52
CA GLU A 324 -18.91 -0.62 -0.61
C GLU A 324 -18.20 -2.00 -0.49
N TYR A 325 -18.24 -2.60 0.70
CA TYR A 325 -17.59 -3.90 0.97
C TYR A 325 -18.55 -5.09 0.86
N GLU A 326 -19.85 -4.84 0.71
CA GLU A 326 -20.84 -5.90 0.52
C GLU A 326 -20.49 -6.75 -0.73
N GLY A 327 -20.34 -8.07 -0.53
CA GLY A 327 -19.93 -8.99 -1.59
C GLY A 327 -18.50 -8.82 -2.12
N GLU A 328 -17.71 -7.90 -1.55
CA GLU A 328 -16.32 -7.61 -1.94
C GLU A 328 -15.30 -7.96 -0.85
N VAL A 329 -15.73 -7.92 0.41
CA VAL A 329 -14.90 -8.22 1.58
C VAL A 329 -15.59 -9.28 2.42
N PHE A 330 -14.86 -10.32 2.77
CA PHE A 330 -15.36 -11.44 3.54
C PHE A 330 -14.52 -11.61 4.80
N ALA A 331 -15.13 -12.05 5.90
CA ALA A 331 -14.43 -12.31 7.14
C ALA A 331 -14.58 -13.77 7.57
N ALA A 332 -13.56 -14.28 8.27
CA ALA A 332 -13.55 -15.56 8.95
C ALA A 332 -12.84 -15.41 10.30
N ALA A 333 -13.48 -15.79 11.38
CA ALA A 333 -12.92 -15.76 12.71
C ALA A 333 -12.49 -17.18 13.13
N HIS A 334 -11.20 -17.32 13.43
CA HIS A 334 -10.60 -18.56 13.87
C HIS A 334 -10.40 -18.53 15.38
N HIS A 335 -11.13 -19.38 16.11
CA HIS A 335 -10.93 -19.57 17.55
C HIS A 335 -9.76 -20.52 17.79
N VAL A 336 -8.56 -19.97 17.72
CA VAL A 336 -7.29 -20.70 17.83
C VAL A 336 -6.29 -19.86 18.61
N MET A 337 -5.11 -20.34 18.86
CA MET A 337 -3.96 -19.69 19.47
C MET A 337 -3.60 -20.22 20.84
N TYR A 338 -3.10 -19.35 21.76
CA TYR A 338 -2.62 -19.75 23.08
C TYR A 338 -3.67 -20.45 23.95
N TYR A 339 -4.94 -20.10 23.73
CA TYR A 339 -6.06 -20.63 24.47
C TYR A 339 -7.11 -21.14 23.51
N THR A 340 -7.45 -22.40 23.67
CA THR A 340 -8.61 -22.98 23.00
C THR A 340 -9.87 -22.68 23.80
N ASP A 341 -10.97 -22.56 23.11
CA ASP A 341 -12.31 -22.46 23.70
C ASP A 341 -13.26 -23.47 23.02
N TRP A 342 -14.53 -23.41 23.38
CA TRP A 342 -15.53 -24.34 22.85
C TRP A 342 -15.85 -24.12 21.36
N LEU A 343 -15.45 -22.99 20.76
CA LEU A 343 -15.57 -22.67 19.35
C LEU A 343 -14.35 -23.11 18.53
N THR A 344 -13.27 -23.52 19.18
CA THR A 344 -12.05 -23.98 18.49
C THR A 344 -12.33 -25.25 17.70
N THR A 345 -12.26 -25.18 16.38
CA THR A 345 -12.41 -26.34 15.49
C THR A 345 -11.14 -27.19 15.53
N LYS A 346 -11.27 -28.42 16.01
CA LYS A 346 -10.16 -29.38 16.13
C LYS A 346 -9.97 -30.24 14.88
N ARG A 347 -11.08 -30.62 14.27
CA ARG A 347 -11.13 -31.44 13.05
C ARG A 347 -12.33 -31.02 12.21
N SER A 348 -12.13 -30.99 10.92
CA SER A 348 -13.20 -30.91 9.94
C SER A 348 -13.43 -32.25 9.27
N VAL A 349 -14.65 -32.55 8.87
CA VAL A 349 -14.95 -33.67 8.01
C VAL A 349 -14.95 -33.16 6.56
N VAL A 350 -14.05 -33.67 5.76
CA VAL A 350 -13.84 -33.26 4.37
C VAL A 350 -13.96 -34.51 3.49
N ASN A 351 -14.93 -34.53 2.57
CA ASN A 351 -15.22 -35.67 1.71
C ASN A 351 -15.40 -37.00 2.49
N GLY A 352 -15.98 -36.90 3.69
CA GLY A 352 -16.22 -38.05 4.57
C GLY A 352 -15.06 -38.43 5.49
N GLU A 353 -13.91 -37.78 5.36
CA GLU A 353 -12.72 -38.06 6.19
C GLU A 353 -12.44 -36.95 7.19
N TYR A 354 -11.89 -37.29 8.37
CA TYR A 354 -11.45 -36.32 9.36
C TYR A 354 -10.08 -35.75 9.00
N ILE A 355 -10.00 -34.43 8.88
CA ILE A 355 -8.73 -33.71 8.78
C ILE A 355 -8.48 -32.89 10.06
N LYS A 356 -7.22 -32.75 10.43
CA LYS A 356 -6.82 -31.85 11.53
C LYS A 356 -6.93 -30.39 11.12
N THR A 357 -7.51 -29.58 12.00
CA THR A 357 -7.61 -28.13 11.87
C THR A 357 -7.28 -27.44 13.19
N ASP A 358 -6.38 -28.02 13.97
CA ASP A 358 -5.99 -27.47 15.26
C ASP A 358 -4.99 -26.30 15.13
N LEU A 359 -4.73 -25.63 16.25
CA LEU A 359 -3.90 -24.44 16.29
C LEU A 359 -2.44 -24.63 15.79
N TYR A 360 -1.91 -25.86 15.79
CA TYR A 360 -0.56 -26.12 15.28
C TYR A 360 -0.52 -26.03 13.75
N ASP A 361 -1.59 -26.46 13.09
CA ASP A 361 -1.70 -26.34 11.65
C ASP A 361 -1.79 -24.86 11.25
N TYR A 362 -2.57 -24.05 11.98
CA TYR A 362 -2.61 -22.60 11.77
C TYR A 362 -1.27 -21.94 12.06
N ALA A 363 -0.50 -22.41 13.06
CA ALA A 363 0.82 -21.88 13.34
C ALA A 363 1.78 -21.99 12.13
N SER A 364 1.56 -22.95 11.23
CA SER A 364 2.33 -23.09 10.00
C SER A 364 2.11 -21.98 8.99
N LEU A 365 1.00 -21.23 9.06
CA LEU A 365 0.75 -20.02 8.25
C LEU A 365 1.62 -18.84 8.70
N TYR A 366 2.16 -18.86 9.89
CA TYR A 366 3.02 -17.83 10.44
C TYR A 366 4.50 -18.24 10.33
N ASN A 367 5.25 -18.04 11.36
CA ASN A 367 6.70 -18.30 11.39
C ASN A 367 7.11 -19.46 12.31
N ASP A 368 6.22 -20.39 12.58
CA ASP A 368 6.37 -21.53 13.48
C ASP A 368 6.62 -21.15 14.97
N ARG A 369 6.54 -19.88 15.32
CA ARG A 369 6.67 -19.36 16.68
C ARG A 369 5.34 -19.16 17.38
N GLY A 370 4.26 -19.57 16.71
CA GLY A 370 2.91 -19.26 17.12
C GLY A 370 2.52 -17.82 16.79
N THR A 371 1.30 -17.49 17.06
CA THR A 371 0.79 -16.14 16.88
C THR A 371 0.17 -15.65 18.19
N TYR A 372 -0.47 -14.49 18.15
CA TYR A 372 -1.10 -13.84 19.29
C TYR A 372 -2.58 -13.55 18.95
N ALA A 373 -3.39 -13.38 19.99
CA ALA A 373 -4.75 -12.90 19.88
C ALA A 373 -4.90 -11.56 20.64
N PRO A 374 -5.62 -10.56 20.08
CA PRO A 374 -6.20 -10.56 18.74
C PRO A 374 -5.15 -10.37 17.65
N ALA A 375 -5.35 -11.02 16.50
CA ALA A 375 -4.55 -10.81 15.30
C ALA A 375 -5.43 -10.96 14.06
N MET A 376 -5.06 -10.34 12.96
CA MET A 376 -5.76 -10.44 11.69
C MET A 376 -4.78 -10.70 10.54
N MET A 377 -5.21 -11.45 9.54
CA MET A 377 -4.59 -11.53 8.23
C MET A 377 -5.48 -10.86 7.19
N PHE A 378 -4.85 -10.19 6.25
CA PHE A 378 -5.51 -9.48 5.17
C PHE A 378 -5.14 -10.14 3.84
N GLY A 379 -6.02 -11.02 3.33
CA GLY A 379 -5.78 -11.77 2.10
C GLY A 379 -4.53 -12.65 2.13
N ARG A 380 -4.07 -13.07 3.31
CA ARG A 380 -2.82 -13.83 3.53
C ARG A 380 -1.59 -13.20 2.85
N ASN A 381 -1.55 -11.88 2.83
CA ASN A 381 -0.55 -11.11 2.11
C ASN A 381 0.71 -10.88 2.94
N ALA A 382 1.89 -11.26 2.42
CA ALA A 382 3.17 -11.18 3.11
C ALA A 382 3.75 -9.76 3.19
N TRP A 383 3.19 -8.78 2.47
CA TRP A 383 3.74 -7.41 2.46
C TRP A 383 3.45 -6.57 3.72
N PHE A 384 2.64 -7.09 4.63
CA PHE A 384 2.53 -6.54 6.00
C PHE A 384 3.76 -6.74 6.86
N ASP A 385 4.77 -7.43 6.37
CA ASP A 385 5.97 -7.82 7.11
C ASP A 385 6.82 -6.64 7.62
N ALA A 386 6.50 -5.41 7.25
CA ALA A 386 7.17 -4.22 7.78
C ALA A 386 7.01 -4.03 9.31
N MET A 387 6.05 -4.70 9.94
CA MET A 387 5.78 -4.65 11.38
C MET A 387 6.25 -5.91 12.12
N SER A 388 6.54 -6.98 11.42
CA SER A 388 6.98 -8.26 12.00
C SER A 388 8.49 -8.41 11.87
N THR A 389 9.18 -8.47 12.99
CA THR A 389 10.63 -8.75 13.07
C THR A 389 10.96 -10.22 12.84
N ALA A 390 9.99 -11.08 12.51
CA ALA A 390 10.11 -12.51 12.70
C ALA A 390 9.97 -13.37 11.43
N GLY A 391 9.87 -12.78 10.23
CA GLY A 391 9.82 -13.54 8.98
C GLY A 391 8.56 -14.39 8.86
N ASN A 392 7.37 -13.80 9.11
CA ASN A 392 6.08 -14.48 8.96
C ASN A 392 5.86 -14.90 7.51
N LYS A 393 5.36 -16.10 7.31
CA LYS A 393 4.94 -16.59 5.98
C LYS A 393 3.67 -15.90 5.51
N CYS A 394 2.74 -15.65 6.44
CA CYS A 394 1.55 -14.81 6.25
C CYS A 394 1.52 -13.79 7.38
N CYS A 395 1.54 -12.50 7.06
CA CYS A 395 1.61 -11.46 8.08
C CYS A 395 0.34 -11.38 8.91
N THR A 396 0.50 -11.55 10.21
CA THR A 396 -0.53 -11.19 11.18
C THR A 396 -0.29 -9.78 11.70
N TYR A 397 -1.38 -9.05 11.91
CA TYR A 397 -1.37 -7.68 12.35
C TYR A 397 -2.51 -7.43 13.34
N MET A 398 -2.29 -6.59 14.35
CA MET A 398 -3.32 -6.17 15.28
C MET A 398 -3.75 -4.73 14.94
N PRO A 399 -4.91 -4.53 14.28
CA PRO A 399 -5.35 -3.18 13.90
C PRO A 399 -5.72 -2.36 15.14
N GLY A 400 -5.43 -1.07 15.08
CA GLY A 400 -5.75 -0.11 16.13
C GLY A 400 -7.09 0.60 15.97
N SER A 401 -7.75 0.46 14.81
CA SER A 401 -9.05 1.10 14.51
C SER A 401 -9.71 0.49 13.28
N ALA A 402 -11.02 0.74 13.11
CA ALA A 402 -11.77 0.38 11.90
C ALA A 402 -11.19 1.07 10.64
N MET A 403 -10.84 2.36 10.73
CA MET A 403 -10.23 3.13 9.63
C MET A 403 -8.93 2.49 9.15
N GLU A 404 -8.15 1.89 10.04
CA GLU A 404 -6.92 1.19 9.67
C GLU A 404 -7.24 -0.10 8.89
N ILE A 405 -8.25 -0.86 9.31
CA ILE A 405 -8.75 -2.03 8.57
C ILE A 405 -9.22 -1.61 7.17
N GLU A 406 -10.02 -0.57 7.04
CA GLU A 406 -10.47 -0.03 5.74
C GLU A 406 -9.30 0.38 4.84
N SER A 407 -8.31 1.08 5.40
CA SER A 407 -7.10 1.46 4.66
C SER A 407 -6.36 0.25 4.10
N LEU A 408 -6.27 -0.84 4.86
CA LEU A 408 -5.61 -2.07 4.45
C LEU A 408 -6.43 -2.84 3.39
N ILE A 409 -7.75 -2.87 3.52
CA ILE A 409 -8.66 -3.42 2.50
C ILE A 409 -8.46 -2.68 1.18
N GLN A 410 -8.51 -1.34 1.19
CA GLN A 410 -8.35 -0.50 0.00
C GLN A 410 -6.99 -0.72 -0.67
N GLN A 411 -5.93 -0.89 0.14
CA GLN A 411 -4.60 -1.18 -0.37
C GLN A 411 -4.56 -2.53 -1.10
N ILE A 412 -5.18 -3.58 -0.56
CA ILE A 412 -5.28 -4.89 -1.22
C ILE A 412 -6.12 -4.80 -2.50
N GLN A 413 -7.28 -4.13 -2.43
CA GLN A 413 -8.15 -3.96 -3.58
C GLN A 413 -7.54 -3.09 -4.69
N SER A 414 -6.49 -2.32 -4.38
CA SER A 414 -5.77 -1.53 -5.38
C SER A 414 -4.94 -2.38 -6.35
N ASP A 415 -4.68 -3.66 -6.03
CA ASP A 415 -3.93 -4.57 -6.87
C ASP A 415 -4.87 -5.54 -7.61
N PRO A 416 -4.72 -5.72 -8.93
CA PRO A 416 -5.51 -6.68 -9.69
C PRO A 416 -5.31 -8.11 -9.17
N ALA A 417 -6.38 -8.92 -9.23
CA ALA A 417 -6.30 -10.35 -9.02
C ALA A 417 -6.03 -11.05 -10.37
N ASN A 418 -5.30 -12.15 -10.33
CA ASN A 418 -5.02 -12.96 -11.51
C ASN A 418 -5.92 -14.20 -11.61
N ILE A 419 -6.71 -14.45 -10.58
CA ILE A 419 -7.69 -15.53 -10.50
C ILE A 419 -8.99 -14.93 -10.00
N ILE A 420 -10.11 -15.36 -10.58
CA ILE A 420 -11.46 -14.99 -10.17
C ILE A 420 -12.31 -16.23 -9.98
N ILE A 421 -13.16 -16.21 -8.94
CA ILE A 421 -14.25 -17.15 -8.76
C ILE A 421 -15.43 -16.63 -9.58
N THR A 422 -15.91 -17.43 -10.52
CA THR A 422 -17.01 -17.07 -11.43
C THR A 422 -18.34 -17.65 -10.97
N ASN A 423 -18.30 -18.74 -10.20
CA ASN A 423 -19.48 -19.36 -9.62
C ASN A 423 -19.13 -19.99 -8.27
N LEU A 424 -20.00 -19.80 -7.29
CA LEU A 424 -19.97 -20.44 -5.98
C LEU A 424 -21.39 -20.92 -5.68
N SER A 425 -21.55 -22.20 -5.42
CA SER A 425 -22.81 -22.78 -5.02
C SER A 425 -22.61 -23.76 -3.86
N ALA A 426 -23.60 -23.80 -2.97
CA ALA A 426 -23.63 -24.74 -1.86
C ALA A 426 -25.00 -25.43 -1.79
N ARG A 427 -25.00 -26.69 -1.42
CA ARG A 427 -26.21 -27.49 -1.21
C ARG A 427 -26.02 -28.50 -0.09
N TYR A 428 -27.08 -28.91 0.52
CA TYR A 428 -27.04 -30.06 1.43
C TYR A 428 -26.65 -31.33 0.67
N GLY A 429 -25.86 -32.20 1.29
CA GLY A 429 -25.63 -33.56 0.84
C GLY A 429 -26.85 -34.45 1.08
N ASP A 430 -26.81 -35.67 0.56
CA ASP A 430 -27.95 -36.60 0.53
C ASP A 430 -28.51 -36.97 1.91
N ASN A 431 -27.77 -36.74 2.98
CA ASN A 431 -28.14 -37.11 4.36
C ASN A 431 -28.27 -35.89 5.30
N ASP A 432 -28.32 -34.67 4.77
CA ASP A 432 -28.39 -33.39 5.52
C ASP A 432 -27.31 -33.21 6.62
N THR A 433 -26.26 -34.02 6.58
CA THR A 433 -25.13 -33.94 7.52
C THR A 433 -23.88 -33.31 6.91
N THR A 434 -23.98 -32.94 5.66
CA THR A 434 -22.88 -32.33 4.89
C THR A 434 -23.38 -31.16 4.05
N ILE A 435 -22.48 -30.25 3.77
CA ILE A 435 -22.64 -29.21 2.76
C ILE A 435 -21.69 -29.52 1.61
N VAL A 436 -22.22 -29.66 0.42
CA VAL A 436 -21.43 -29.79 -0.81
C VAL A 436 -21.26 -28.42 -1.42
N VAL A 437 -20.01 -27.96 -1.50
CA VAL A 437 -19.65 -26.67 -2.08
C VAL A 437 -18.99 -26.89 -3.42
N ARG A 438 -19.47 -26.22 -4.46
CA ARG A 438 -18.88 -26.19 -5.78
C ARG A 438 -18.39 -24.80 -6.10
N VAL A 439 -17.13 -24.69 -6.52
CA VAL A 439 -16.45 -23.45 -6.88
C VAL A 439 -15.95 -23.58 -8.32
N GLU A 440 -16.30 -22.62 -9.16
CA GLU A 440 -15.78 -22.51 -10.52
C GLU A 440 -15.07 -21.16 -10.67
N GLY A 441 -14.03 -21.14 -11.48
CA GLY A 441 -13.29 -19.91 -11.70
C GLY A 441 -12.37 -19.97 -12.90
N MET A 442 -11.64 -18.88 -13.10
CA MET A 442 -10.67 -18.76 -14.16
C MET A 442 -9.45 -17.97 -13.72
N ARG A 443 -8.36 -18.15 -14.47
CA ARG A 443 -7.12 -17.38 -14.32
C ARG A 443 -6.76 -16.67 -15.61
N ASN A 444 -6.02 -15.56 -15.49
CA ASN A 444 -5.30 -14.97 -16.62
C ASN A 444 -3.85 -15.52 -16.70
N SER A 445 -3.13 -15.19 -17.77
CA SER A 445 -1.75 -15.64 -18.01
C SER A 445 -0.73 -15.14 -16.96
N SER A 446 -1.07 -14.13 -16.18
CA SER A 446 -0.23 -13.61 -15.09
C SER A 446 -0.35 -14.40 -13.78
N ALA A 447 -1.29 -15.37 -13.71
CA ALA A 447 -1.46 -16.22 -12.53
C ALA A 447 -0.26 -17.16 -12.38
N LYS A 448 0.26 -17.25 -11.17
CA LYS A 448 1.37 -18.17 -10.86
C LYS A 448 0.84 -19.60 -10.72
N ASP A 449 1.67 -20.57 -11.10
CA ASP A 449 1.40 -21.98 -10.82
C ASP A 449 1.42 -22.24 -9.30
N GLY A 450 0.73 -23.33 -8.90
CA GLY A 450 0.64 -23.74 -7.49
C GLY A 450 -0.44 -22.99 -6.70
N SER A 451 -1.40 -22.36 -7.37
CA SER A 451 -2.57 -21.78 -6.73
C SER A 451 -3.39 -22.85 -6.01
N ARG A 452 -3.95 -22.48 -4.87
CA ARG A 452 -4.68 -23.39 -3.99
C ARG A 452 -6.03 -22.79 -3.60
N ILE A 453 -7.00 -23.65 -3.30
CA ILE A 453 -8.35 -23.27 -2.90
C ILE A 453 -8.62 -23.69 -1.46
N THR A 454 -9.07 -22.73 -0.65
CA THR A 454 -9.58 -22.97 0.70
C THR A 454 -11.08 -22.68 0.70
N VAL A 455 -11.87 -23.61 1.22
CA VAL A 455 -13.31 -23.45 1.45
C VAL A 455 -13.56 -23.48 2.94
N MET A 456 -14.25 -22.47 3.46
CA MET A 456 -14.60 -22.34 4.87
C MET A 456 -16.11 -22.20 5.03
N LEU A 457 -16.66 -22.91 6.00
CA LEU A 457 -18.02 -22.65 6.50
C LEU A 457 -17.90 -21.77 7.74
N THR A 458 -18.60 -20.66 7.75
CA THR A 458 -18.65 -19.73 8.90
C THR A 458 -20.06 -19.67 9.45
N GLU A 459 -20.18 -19.35 10.74
CA GLU A 459 -21.44 -19.16 11.44
C GLU A 459 -21.44 -17.85 12.19
N ASP A 460 -22.53 -17.12 12.08
CA ASP A 460 -22.73 -15.83 12.73
C ASP A 460 -23.68 -15.97 13.94
N ASN A 461 -23.72 -14.92 14.76
CA ASN A 461 -24.64 -14.77 15.87
C ASN A 461 -24.49 -15.84 16.98
N ILE A 462 -23.27 -16.32 17.23
CA ILE A 462 -23.02 -17.29 18.28
C ILE A 462 -22.83 -16.58 19.62
N ALA A 463 -23.74 -16.79 20.55
CA ALA A 463 -23.65 -16.22 21.90
C ALA A 463 -22.42 -16.76 22.64
N ALA A 464 -21.57 -15.90 23.16
CA ALA A 464 -20.41 -16.27 23.96
C ALA A 464 -20.84 -16.86 25.30
N HIS A 465 -20.06 -17.84 25.80
CA HIS A 465 -20.26 -18.40 27.13
C HIS A 465 -19.62 -17.54 28.24
N GLY A 466 -18.65 -16.69 27.89
CA GLY A 466 -17.95 -15.84 28.84
C GLY A 466 -16.74 -15.16 28.22
N GLN A 467 -16.96 -14.28 27.24
CA GLN A 467 -15.90 -13.55 26.57
C GLN A 467 -15.20 -12.60 27.53
N MET A 468 -13.90 -12.82 27.78
CA MET A 468 -13.08 -11.90 28.57
C MET A 468 -13.00 -10.52 27.88
N GLY A 469 -13.10 -9.46 28.69
CA GLY A 469 -12.98 -8.08 28.20
C GLY A 469 -14.23 -7.53 27.52
N ALA A 470 -15.31 -8.30 27.41
CA ALA A 470 -16.59 -7.80 26.95
C ALA A 470 -17.39 -7.20 28.12
N GLU A 471 -18.06 -6.09 27.89
CA GLU A 471 -19.02 -5.50 28.82
C GLU A 471 -20.43 -6.07 28.52
N GLY A 472 -20.84 -7.09 29.27
CA GLY A 472 -22.14 -7.74 29.11
C GLY A 472 -22.13 -8.95 28.16
N SER A 473 -23.21 -9.18 27.44
CA SER A 473 -23.31 -10.26 26.46
C SER A 473 -22.48 -9.96 25.22
N PHE A 474 -21.75 -10.96 24.74
CA PHE A 474 -20.97 -10.87 23.50
C PHE A 474 -21.47 -11.91 22.50
N THR A 475 -21.48 -11.54 21.23
CA THR A 475 -21.88 -12.41 20.13
C THR A 475 -20.73 -12.52 19.13
N HIS A 476 -20.30 -13.74 18.87
CA HIS A 476 -19.28 -14.03 17.87
C HIS A 476 -19.88 -14.02 16.48
N GLN A 477 -19.14 -13.45 15.53
CA GLN A 477 -19.49 -13.38 14.11
C GLN A 477 -18.42 -14.10 13.27
N HIS A 478 -18.82 -14.59 12.10
CA HIS A 478 -17.92 -15.18 11.10
C HIS A 478 -17.07 -16.36 11.61
N VAL A 479 -17.55 -17.08 12.63
CA VAL A 479 -16.81 -18.16 13.27
C VAL A 479 -16.60 -19.33 12.32
N THR A 480 -15.37 -19.68 12.03
CA THR A 480 -15.03 -20.82 11.17
C THR A 480 -15.44 -22.13 11.83
N ARG A 481 -16.39 -22.85 11.22
CA ARG A 481 -16.97 -24.09 11.73
C ARG A 481 -16.43 -25.32 11.03
N ALA A 482 -16.05 -25.18 9.75
CA ALA A 482 -15.37 -26.22 8.99
C ALA A 482 -14.47 -25.58 7.92
N ILE A 483 -13.43 -26.29 7.54
CA ILE A 483 -12.46 -25.87 6.53
C ILE A 483 -11.94 -27.10 5.80
N ASN A 484 -11.81 -27.04 4.47
CA ASN A 484 -11.26 -28.16 3.70
C ASN A 484 -9.75 -28.36 3.94
N SER A 485 -9.01 -27.28 4.04
CA SER A 485 -7.57 -27.30 4.29
C SER A 485 -7.10 -25.90 4.70
N ILE A 486 -6.22 -25.80 5.69
CA ILE A 486 -5.64 -24.51 6.13
C ILE A 486 -4.78 -23.90 5.03
N TRP A 487 -4.01 -24.72 4.31
CA TRP A 487 -3.19 -24.29 3.19
C TRP A 487 -3.94 -24.31 1.85
N GLY A 488 -5.17 -24.78 1.83
CA GLY A 488 -5.97 -25.02 0.63
C GLY A 488 -5.54 -26.30 -0.12
N GLU A 489 -6.40 -26.74 -1.01
CA GLU A 489 -6.14 -27.83 -1.95
C GLU A 489 -5.57 -27.26 -3.25
N PRO A 490 -4.67 -27.97 -3.95
CA PRO A 490 -4.19 -27.56 -5.27
C PRO A 490 -5.35 -27.39 -6.25
N ILE A 491 -5.32 -26.32 -7.04
CA ILE A 491 -6.28 -26.13 -8.12
C ILE A 491 -5.81 -26.92 -9.35
N GLU A 492 -6.68 -27.79 -9.85
CA GLU A 492 -6.50 -28.48 -11.13
C GLU A 492 -7.08 -27.61 -12.25
N TRP A 493 -6.25 -27.24 -13.21
CA TRP A 493 -6.60 -26.32 -14.28
C TRP A 493 -6.96 -27.09 -15.56
N ASP A 494 -8.12 -26.77 -16.13
CA ASP A 494 -8.48 -27.11 -17.51
C ASP A 494 -8.32 -25.88 -18.40
N GLY A 495 -7.16 -25.73 -19.02
CA GLY A 495 -6.75 -24.50 -19.69
C GLY A 495 -6.63 -23.35 -18.68
N ASN A 496 -7.48 -22.32 -18.84
CA ASN A 496 -7.55 -21.19 -17.93
C ASN A 496 -8.71 -21.28 -16.92
N LYS A 497 -9.46 -22.38 -16.88
CA LYS A 497 -10.62 -22.58 -15.99
C LYS A 497 -10.36 -23.67 -14.98
N PHE A 498 -11.09 -23.64 -13.88
CA PHE A 498 -11.14 -24.70 -12.90
C PHE A 498 -12.57 -24.92 -12.40
N SER A 499 -12.82 -26.14 -11.95
CA SER A 499 -13.99 -26.51 -11.15
C SER A 499 -13.50 -27.34 -9.98
N TYR A 500 -13.93 -26.99 -8.78
CA TYR A 500 -13.58 -27.66 -7.54
C TYR A 500 -14.85 -27.95 -6.76
N GLU A 501 -14.99 -29.18 -6.28
CA GLU A 501 -16.12 -29.58 -5.43
C GLU A 501 -15.59 -30.24 -4.16
N VAL A 502 -16.16 -29.87 -3.02
CA VAL A 502 -15.83 -30.43 -1.73
C VAL A 502 -17.08 -30.60 -0.86
N SER A 503 -17.14 -31.70 -0.13
CA SER A 503 -18.17 -31.94 0.89
C SER A 503 -17.58 -31.64 2.26
N LEU A 504 -18.21 -30.74 3.01
CA LEU A 504 -17.85 -30.40 4.38
C LEU A 504 -18.92 -30.90 5.36
N GLY A 505 -18.49 -31.69 6.34
CA GLY A 505 -19.40 -32.25 7.33
C GLY A 505 -19.86 -31.22 8.36
N LEU A 506 -21.13 -31.25 8.68
CA LEU A 506 -21.72 -30.42 9.75
C LEU A 506 -21.39 -30.96 11.16
N ASN A 507 -20.89 -32.21 11.24
CA ASN A 507 -20.47 -32.88 12.48
C ASN A 507 -18.97 -32.69 12.76
N THR A 508 -18.50 -31.45 12.75
CA THR A 508 -17.09 -31.14 13.09
C THR A 508 -16.83 -31.35 14.59
N VAL A 509 -15.56 -31.62 14.91
CA VAL A 509 -15.14 -31.86 16.29
C VAL A 509 -14.56 -30.56 16.86
N TYR A 510 -15.16 -30.07 17.94
CA TYR A 510 -14.74 -28.86 18.63
C TYR A 510 -14.07 -29.19 19.96
N PHE A 511 -13.29 -28.26 20.51
CA PHE A 511 -12.84 -28.30 21.88
C PHE A 511 -14.01 -27.97 22.82
N THR A 512 -14.06 -28.66 23.96
CA THR A 512 -14.94 -28.27 25.07
C THR A 512 -14.17 -27.35 26.02
N LYS A 513 -14.92 -26.65 26.90
CA LYS A 513 -14.36 -25.79 27.95
C LYS A 513 -13.34 -26.52 28.87
N ASN A 514 -13.32 -27.83 28.88
CA ASN A 514 -12.42 -28.68 29.67
C ASN A 514 -11.33 -29.34 28.81
N GLY A 515 -11.11 -28.91 27.57
CA GLY A 515 -10.09 -29.45 26.68
C GLY A 515 -10.41 -30.83 26.07
N LEU A 516 -11.60 -31.37 26.32
CA LEU A 516 -12.06 -32.62 25.71
C LEU A 516 -12.77 -32.32 24.40
N ALA A 517 -12.32 -32.95 23.33
CA ALA A 517 -13.03 -32.91 22.06
C ALA A 517 -14.32 -33.74 22.18
N THR A 518 -15.46 -33.12 21.94
CA THR A 518 -16.74 -33.84 21.93
C THR A 518 -17.41 -33.69 20.58
N ASN A 519 -17.96 -34.81 20.10
CA ASN A 519 -18.89 -34.86 18.98
C ASN A 519 -20.32 -34.58 19.51
N THR A 520 -20.49 -33.52 20.28
CA THR A 520 -21.81 -33.27 20.88
C THR A 520 -22.46 -32.13 20.17
N GLY A 521 -23.64 -32.41 19.62
CA GLY A 521 -24.59 -31.57 18.95
C GLY A 521 -25.10 -30.32 19.70
N ARG A 522 -24.27 -29.68 20.49
CA ARG A 522 -24.56 -28.36 21.07
C ARG A 522 -23.84 -27.21 20.40
N GLY A 523 -23.02 -27.49 19.47
CA GLY A 523 -22.43 -26.51 18.60
C GLY A 523 -22.49 -27.01 17.17
N GLY A 524 -23.23 -28.07 16.92
CA GLY A 524 -23.14 -28.86 15.72
C GLY A 524 -24.19 -28.61 14.65
N THR A 525 -25.08 -27.69 14.85
CA THR A 525 -26.02 -27.35 13.80
C THR A 525 -25.62 -26.00 13.24
N ILE A 526 -24.94 -26.02 12.10
CA ILE A 526 -24.78 -24.83 11.27
C ILE A 526 -26.18 -24.58 10.72
N ASN A 527 -26.85 -23.57 11.23
CA ASN A 527 -28.09 -23.09 10.65
C ASN A 527 -27.72 -22.23 9.45
N LEU A 528 -27.71 -22.82 8.27
CA LEU A 528 -27.72 -22.03 7.05
C LEU A 528 -29.08 -21.30 7.04
N GLN A 529 -29.05 -19.98 7.15
CA GLN A 529 -30.23 -19.19 6.84
C GLN A 529 -30.50 -19.32 5.33
N ASP A 530 -31.78 -19.39 4.97
CA ASP A 530 -32.25 -19.64 3.60
C ASP A 530 -31.87 -18.55 2.57
N ASP A 531 -30.99 -17.61 2.92
CA ASP A 531 -30.57 -16.46 2.12
C ASP A 531 -29.14 -16.58 1.53
N CYS A 532 -28.64 -17.81 1.28
CA CYS A 532 -27.38 -18.05 0.56
C CYS A 532 -27.62 -18.21 -0.94
#